data_dc516aa79269934e1a78ae3392b4e8fb
#
_entry.id   dc516aa79269934e1a78ae3392b4e8fb
#
_cell.length_a   1.000
_cell.length_b   1.000
_cell.length_c   1.000
_cell.angle_alpha   90.00
_cell.angle_beta   90.00
_cell.angle_gamma   90.00
#
_symmetry.space_group_name_H-M   'P 1'
#
loop_
_entity.id
_entity.type
_entity.pdbx_description
1 polymer ?
#
loop_
_entity_poly.entity_id
_entity_poly.type
_entity_poly.pdbx_seq_one_letter_code
_entity_poly.pdbx_strand_id
1 'polypeptide(L)'
;MKRLLFLFLLLTPLFTKAQNTEIVIKTTAVCGECKTAIETALMEEKGGKFAQLNSKTKEVKVVYNASKTTPAQLKKAISLAGYDADEVPADPEALKRLKPCCTKEKACTTD
;
A
#
# COMPACT_ATOMS: atom_id res chain seq x y z
N MET A 1 -25.83 19.28 45.50
CA MET A 1 -24.52 18.64 45.31
C MET A 1 -24.54 17.38 44.44
N LYS A 2 -25.61 16.60 44.48
CA LYS A 2 -25.72 15.41 43.61
C LYS A 2 -25.91 15.72 42.12
N ARG A 3 -26.35 16.92 41.77
CA ARG A 3 -26.56 17.34 40.38
C ARG A 3 -25.29 17.80 39.66
N LEU A 4 -24.27 18.17 40.38
CA LEU A 4 -22.97 18.61 39.83
C LEU A 4 -22.06 17.45 39.49
N LEU A 5 -22.26 16.29 40.11
CA LEU A 5 -21.49 15.05 39.84
C LEU A 5 -21.92 14.38 38.54
N PHE A 6 -23.13 14.63 38.04
CA PHE A 6 -23.64 14.04 36.81
C PHE A 6 -23.16 14.75 35.54
N LEU A 7 -22.72 16.01 35.66
CA LEU A 7 -22.25 16.79 34.54
C LEU A 7 -20.81 16.50 34.15
N PHE A 8 -20.05 15.85 35.05
CA PHE A 8 -18.65 15.53 34.83
C PHE A 8 -18.43 14.19 34.08
N LEU A 9 -19.51 13.40 33.93
CA LEU A 9 -19.41 12.06 33.33
C LEU A 9 -19.60 12.05 31.82
N LEU A 10 -19.86 13.21 31.20
CA LEU A 10 -20.13 13.29 29.75
C LEU A 10 -18.97 13.84 28.92
N LEU A 11 -17.82 14.11 29.56
CA LEU A 11 -16.64 14.55 28.84
C LEU A 11 -15.65 13.37 28.68
N THR A 12 -16.11 12.28 28.05
CA THR A 12 -15.16 11.29 27.55
C THR A 12 -14.51 11.87 26.30
N PRO A 13 -13.20 12.14 26.33
CA PRO A 13 -12.53 12.51 25.10
C PRO A 13 -12.63 11.34 24.14
N LEU A 14 -13.26 11.57 23.01
CA LEU A 14 -13.24 10.66 21.88
C LEU A 14 -11.79 10.66 21.36
N PHE A 15 -10.97 9.76 21.94
CA PHE A 15 -9.68 9.48 21.38
C PHE A 15 -9.89 8.75 20.05
N THR A 16 -9.98 9.50 18.97
CA THR A 16 -9.87 8.95 17.63
C THR A 16 -8.41 8.52 17.44
N LYS A 17 -8.11 7.27 17.76
CA LYS A 17 -6.82 6.71 17.44
C LYS A 17 -6.70 6.64 15.93
N ALA A 18 -5.65 7.27 15.37
CA ALA A 18 -5.26 7.04 13.99
C ALA A 18 -5.06 5.53 13.80
N GLN A 19 -5.86 4.91 12.92
CA GLN A 19 -5.82 3.46 12.71
C GLN A 19 -4.81 3.13 11.63
N ASN A 20 -3.54 2.98 12.02
CA ASN A 20 -2.52 2.44 11.14
C ASN A 20 -2.66 0.93 11.08
N THR A 21 -2.84 0.41 9.89
CA THR A 21 -3.02 -1.01 9.62
C THR A 21 -1.91 -1.48 8.69
N GLU A 22 -1.47 -2.71 8.87
CA GLU A 22 -0.44 -3.32 8.06
C GLU A 22 -1.03 -4.46 7.23
N ILE A 23 -0.66 -4.51 5.94
CA ILE A 23 -0.99 -5.63 5.06
C ILE A 23 0.23 -6.02 4.24
N VAL A 24 0.22 -7.25 3.75
CA VAL A 24 1.22 -7.78 2.82
C VAL A 24 0.52 -8.09 1.50
N ILE A 25 1.05 -7.52 0.42
CA ILE A 25 0.50 -7.70 -0.93
C ILE A 25 1.55 -8.39 -1.79
N LYS A 26 1.19 -9.48 -2.45
CA LYS A 26 2.07 -10.17 -3.37
C LYS A 26 2.05 -9.45 -4.72
N THR A 27 3.24 -9.20 -5.28
CA THR A 27 3.40 -8.46 -6.52
C THR A 27 4.17 -9.26 -7.55
N THR A 28 4.27 -8.73 -8.76
CA THR A 28 5.09 -9.29 -9.84
C THR A 28 6.38 -8.51 -10.07
N ALA A 29 6.87 -7.83 -9.03
CA ALA A 29 8.15 -7.12 -9.09
C ALA A 29 9.30 -8.09 -9.36
N VAL A 30 10.16 -7.77 -10.33
CA VAL A 30 11.26 -8.65 -10.76
C VAL A 30 12.66 -8.03 -10.59
N CYS A 31 12.75 -6.74 -10.27
CA CYS A 31 14.04 -6.05 -10.12
C CYS A 31 13.94 -4.88 -9.15
N GLY A 32 15.10 -4.25 -8.86
CA GLY A 32 15.17 -3.11 -7.95
C GLY A 32 14.39 -1.88 -8.42
N GLU A 33 14.30 -1.65 -9.73
CA GLU A 33 13.48 -0.58 -10.29
C GLU A 33 11.99 -0.82 -10.04
N CYS A 34 11.55 -2.07 -10.13
CA CYS A 34 10.18 -2.47 -9.81
C CYS A 34 9.86 -2.23 -8.34
N LYS A 35 10.81 -2.56 -7.45
CA LYS A 35 10.70 -2.28 -6.02
C LYS A 35 10.45 -0.80 -5.77
N THR A 36 11.30 0.06 -6.33
CA THR A 36 11.20 1.52 -6.18
C THR A 36 9.86 2.03 -6.72
N ALA A 37 9.44 1.56 -7.88
CA ALA A 37 8.19 1.98 -8.50
C ALA A 37 6.97 1.64 -7.64
N ILE A 38 6.93 0.42 -7.11
CA ILE A 38 5.82 -0.05 -6.26
C ILE A 38 5.81 0.71 -4.92
N GLU A 39 6.95 0.84 -4.27
CA GLU A 39 7.06 1.56 -3.01
C GLU A 39 6.64 3.03 -3.17
N THR A 40 7.09 3.69 -4.24
CA THR A 40 6.71 5.07 -4.54
C THR A 40 5.22 5.21 -4.79
N ALA A 41 4.63 4.32 -5.59
CA ALA A 41 3.19 4.34 -5.87
C ALA A 41 2.36 4.23 -4.59
N LEU A 42 2.77 3.35 -3.69
CA LEU A 42 2.09 3.15 -2.41
C LEU A 42 2.26 4.34 -1.46
N MET A 43 3.43 4.96 -1.47
CA MET A 43 3.69 6.15 -0.63
C MET A 43 2.98 7.39 -1.14
N GLU A 44 2.73 7.50 -2.44
CA GLU A 44 1.96 8.58 -3.05
C GLU A 44 0.46 8.41 -2.85
N GLU A 45 0.00 7.21 -2.56
CA GLU A 45 -1.41 6.96 -2.28
C GLU A 45 -1.84 7.67 -0.99
N LYS A 46 -2.97 8.37 -1.04
CA LYS A 46 -3.50 9.05 0.13
C LYS A 46 -3.77 8.05 1.26
N GLY A 47 -3.12 8.24 2.39
CA GLY A 47 -3.22 7.33 3.52
C GLY A 47 -2.09 6.31 3.62
N GLY A 48 -1.25 6.19 2.59
CA GLY A 48 -0.05 5.36 2.66
C GLY A 48 0.98 5.97 3.61
N LYS A 49 1.47 5.17 4.55
CA LYS A 49 2.46 5.61 5.55
C LYS A 49 3.83 5.05 5.29
N PHE A 50 3.91 3.79 4.91
CA PHE A 50 5.16 3.09 4.70
C PHE A 50 4.94 1.90 3.76
N ALA A 51 5.90 1.66 2.89
CA ALA A 51 5.88 0.51 1.99
C ALA A 51 7.30 -0.02 1.84
N GLN A 52 7.46 -1.33 1.97
CA GLN A 52 8.73 -2.01 1.78
C GLN A 52 8.51 -3.31 1.02
N LEU A 53 9.13 -3.44 -0.14
CA LEU A 53 9.08 -4.64 -0.95
C LEU A 53 10.25 -5.56 -0.61
N ASN A 54 9.95 -6.84 -0.41
CA ASN A 54 10.97 -7.88 -0.34
C ASN A 54 11.19 -8.46 -1.74
N SER A 55 12.34 -8.21 -2.31
CA SER A 55 12.68 -8.64 -3.68
C SER A 55 12.74 -10.16 -3.84
N LYS A 56 13.00 -10.89 -2.76
CA LYS A 56 13.08 -12.36 -2.78
C LYS A 56 11.71 -13.01 -2.83
N THR A 57 10.77 -12.52 -2.02
CA THR A 57 9.42 -13.06 -1.94
C THR A 57 8.44 -12.34 -2.86
N LYS A 58 8.83 -11.17 -3.39
CA LYS A 58 7.98 -10.30 -4.21
C LYS A 58 6.75 -9.79 -3.45
N GLU A 59 6.82 -9.81 -2.15
CA GLU A 59 5.76 -9.30 -1.28
C GLU A 59 6.10 -7.90 -0.79
N VAL A 60 5.13 -7.00 -0.82
CA VAL A 60 5.26 -5.65 -0.29
C VAL A 60 4.47 -5.53 1.00
N LYS A 61 5.15 -5.07 2.04
CA LYS A 61 4.56 -4.75 3.33
C LYS A 61 4.14 -3.29 3.31
N VAL A 62 2.86 -3.04 3.55
CA VAL A 62 2.30 -1.69 3.50
C VAL A 62 1.67 -1.34 4.84
N VAL A 63 2.08 -0.21 5.40
CA VAL A 63 1.41 0.40 6.55
C VAL A 63 0.61 1.58 6.03
N TYR A 64 -0.67 1.61 6.35
CA TYR A 64 -1.59 2.63 5.84
C TYR A 64 -2.62 3.04 6.90
N ASN A 65 -3.20 4.22 6.70
CA ASN A 65 -4.29 4.70 7.55
C ASN A 65 -5.62 4.18 7.01
N ALA A 66 -6.24 3.26 7.75
CA ALA A 66 -7.49 2.61 7.33
C ALA A 66 -8.68 3.58 7.23
N SER A 67 -8.58 4.77 7.82
CA SER A 67 -9.61 5.80 7.67
C SER A 67 -9.48 6.61 6.38
N LYS A 68 -8.34 6.52 5.68
CA LYS A 68 -8.07 7.29 4.46
C LYS A 68 -8.00 6.44 3.20
N THR A 69 -7.61 5.19 3.32
CA THR A 69 -7.49 4.28 2.18
C THR A 69 -7.90 2.87 2.57
N THR A 70 -7.99 1.98 1.60
CA THR A 70 -8.38 0.59 1.78
C THR A 70 -7.38 -0.33 1.08
N PRO A 71 -7.33 -1.63 1.42
CA PRO A 71 -6.52 -2.59 0.68
C PRO A 71 -6.80 -2.59 -0.82
N ALA A 72 -8.07 -2.44 -1.23
CA ALA A 72 -8.43 -2.36 -2.64
C ALA A 72 -7.79 -1.16 -3.35
N GLN A 73 -7.75 -0.01 -2.69
CA GLN A 73 -7.11 1.20 -3.24
C GLN A 73 -5.59 1.02 -3.36
N LEU A 74 -4.96 0.38 -2.39
CA LEU A 74 -3.52 0.10 -2.41
C LEU A 74 -3.16 -0.86 -3.54
N LYS A 75 -3.95 -1.92 -3.72
CA LYS A 75 -3.78 -2.87 -4.82
C LYS A 75 -3.98 -2.19 -6.18
N LYS A 76 -4.94 -1.29 -6.27
CA LYS A 76 -5.16 -0.50 -7.49
C LYS A 76 -3.96 0.39 -7.80
N ALA A 77 -3.34 1.00 -6.79
CA ALA A 77 -2.13 1.81 -6.98
C ALA A 77 -0.99 0.98 -7.58
N ILE A 78 -0.79 -0.24 -7.09
CA ILE A 78 0.20 -1.19 -7.63
C ILE A 78 -0.16 -1.56 -9.07
N SER A 79 -1.42 -1.86 -9.33
CA SER A 79 -1.91 -2.19 -10.68
C SER A 79 -1.63 -1.06 -11.68
N LEU A 80 -1.89 0.17 -11.29
CA LEU A 80 -1.65 1.36 -12.14
C LEU A 80 -0.16 1.64 -12.33
N ALA A 81 0.70 1.09 -11.49
CA ALA A 81 2.14 1.13 -11.67
C ALA A 81 2.64 0.05 -12.66
N GLY A 82 1.79 -0.89 -13.05
CA GLY A 82 2.10 -1.92 -14.04
C GLY A 82 2.41 -3.30 -13.45
N TYR A 83 2.04 -3.54 -12.20
CA TYR A 83 2.32 -4.79 -11.49
C TYR A 83 1.04 -5.44 -10.97
N ASP A 84 1.01 -6.77 -10.93
CA ASP A 84 -0.09 -7.47 -10.26
C ASP A 84 -0.02 -7.22 -8.76
N ALA A 85 -1.17 -7.14 -8.12
CA ALA A 85 -1.32 -6.97 -6.68
C ALA A 85 -2.31 -8.00 -6.15
N ASP A 86 -1.83 -9.12 -5.63
CA ASP A 86 -2.62 -10.29 -5.25
C ASP A 86 -3.53 -10.73 -6.42
N GLU A 87 -4.85 -10.64 -6.24
CA GLU A 87 -5.84 -11.00 -7.26
C GLU A 87 -6.09 -9.89 -8.31
N VAL A 88 -5.55 -8.70 -8.08
CA VAL A 88 -5.75 -7.56 -9.00
C VAL A 88 -4.66 -7.58 -10.07
N PRO A 89 -5.02 -7.75 -11.35
CA PRO A 89 -4.02 -7.77 -12.42
C PRO A 89 -3.45 -6.38 -12.69
N ALA A 90 -2.24 -6.35 -13.23
CA ALA A 90 -1.61 -5.12 -13.68
C ALA A 90 -2.47 -4.42 -14.73
N ASP A 91 -2.54 -3.09 -14.68
CA ASP A 91 -3.21 -2.32 -15.70
C ASP A 91 -2.49 -2.50 -17.06
N PRO A 92 -3.18 -2.92 -18.13
CA PRO A 92 -2.53 -3.21 -19.42
C PRO A 92 -1.76 -2.01 -20.01
N GLU A 93 -2.29 -0.81 -19.85
CA GLU A 93 -1.63 0.38 -20.37
C GLU A 93 -0.36 0.72 -19.56
N ALA A 94 -0.39 0.53 -18.25
CA ALA A 94 0.77 0.73 -17.40
C ALA A 94 1.82 -0.34 -17.67
N LEU A 95 1.41 -1.59 -17.87
CA LEU A 95 2.31 -2.70 -18.18
C LEU A 95 3.10 -2.46 -19.47
N LYS A 96 2.46 -1.88 -20.49
CA LYS A 96 3.11 -1.54 -21.75
C LYS A 96 4.19 -0.46 -21.59
N ARG A 97 4.07 0.39 -20.59
CA ARG A 97 5.02 1.48 -20.35
C ARG A 97 6.22 1.04 -19.51
N LEU A 98 6.19 -0.16 -18.95
CA LEU A 98 7.31 -0.67 -18.16
C LEU A 98 8.50 -0.99 -19.06
N LYS A 99 9.70 -0.84 -18.49
CA LYS A 99 10.92 -1.30 -19.13
C LYS A 99 10.87 -2.82 -19.30
N PRO A 100 11.50 -3.39 -20.33
CA PRO A 100 11.49 -4.85 -20.55
C PRO A 100 11.91 -5.66 -19.31
N CYS A 101 12.85 -5.14 -18.52
CA CYS A 101 13.31 -5.83 -17.31
C CYS A 101 12.25 -5.85 -16.19
N CYS A 102 11.20 -5.06 -16.27
CA CYS A 102 10.13 -4.99 -15.28
C CYS A 102 8.89 -5.77 -15.71
N THR A 103 8.93 -6.48 -16.81
CA THR A 103 7.84 -7.34 -17.27
C THR A 103 8.09 -8.79 -16.88
N LYS A 104 7.01 -9.58 -16.80
CA LYS A 104 7.11 -11.01 -16.49
C LYS A 104 7.93 -11.80 -17.51
N GLU A 105 8.00 -11.30 -18.74
CA GLU A 105 8.65 -12.02 -19.85
C GLU A 105 10.16 -11.94 -19.83
N LYS A 106 10.71 -10.92 -19.18
CA LYS A 106 12.15 -10.76 -19.04
C LYS A 106 12.47 -10.44 -17.60
N ALA A 107 12.97 -11.42 -16.87
CA ALA A 107 13.58 -11.16 -15.58
C ALA A 107 14.70 -10.13 -15.74
N CYS A 108 14.76 -9.15 -14.85
CA CYS A 108 15.89 -8.24 -14.82
C CYS A 108 17.15 -9.04 -14.55
N THR A 109 17.94 -9.24 -15.59
CA THR A 109 19.31 -9.70 -15.39
C THR A 109 20.05 -8.52 -14.80
N THR A 110 20.47 -8.67 -13.57
CA THR A 110 21.39 -7.73 -12.94
C THR A 110 22.74 -7.85 -13.62
N ASP A 111 22.97 -6.99 -14.50
CA ASP A 111 24.32 -6.73 -14.98
C ASP A 111 24.87 -5.51 -14.25
#